data_8254a5c02e152a590ea27f250c75d974
#
_entry.id   8254a5c02e152a590ea27f250c75d974
#
_cell.length_a   1.000
_cell.length_b   1.000
_cell.length_c   1.000
_cell.angle_alpha   90.00
_cell.angle_beta   90.00
_cell.angle_gamma   90.00
#
_symmetry.space_group_name_H-M   'P 1'
#
loop_
_entity.id
_entity.type
_entity.pdbx_description
1 polymer ?
#
loop_
_entity_poly.entity_id
_entity_poly.type
_entity_poly.pdbx_seq_one_letter_code
_entity_poly.pdbx_strand_id
1 'polypeptide(L)'
;MHCKEFLVSHIKMIKYTNITIMKKILTWVLAATLICSTAVFTSCSKDDDTVMNSDKKDYFTQWYSCEALTALKEYVEDVTNPNSPNFIKEEDRIVTFDMDGTFVAELYPTYFEYNMLEYRVLEDPAYKDIAPEDVKETAQEIRDFVREGKKLPDHFDMKHAYAAAKAYAGMTLAEFDAYVKAYAAKPANGFQGMTNGQGFYQPMLQVFKYLEANGFTFYVVSGSDRFICRALVEPLGIKPNRVIGMDVKLRSTSQGTEAGVNYTMGKEEDLVRTDELIIKNLKTNKVFQISQEIGKIPVLSFGNSGGDCAMHNYCLSNPLKSAAFMLIADDDARDHANREKALSLGTQWREAGYHVISMRDDFRTIYGEGVEKTDFTF
;
A
#
# COMPACT_ATOMS: atom_id res chain seq x y z
N MET A 1 18.26 32.61 -45.64
CA MET A 1 19.58 32.28 -45.07
C MET A 1 19.85 32.90 -43.70
N HIS A 2 18.94 33.72 -43.14
CA HIS A 2 19.12 34.44 -41.85
C HIS A 2 18.54 33.76 -40.59
N CYS A 3 17.76 32.69 -40.73
CA CYS A 3 17.10 32.07 -39.58
C CYS A 3 17.95 31.01 -38.85
N LYS A 4 18.95 30.43 -39.49
CA LYS A 4 19.88 29.41 -38.83
C LYS A 4 20.96 30.02 -37.97
N GLU A 5 21.44 31.20 -38.26
CA GLU A 5 22.47 31.88 -37.47
C GLU A 5 21.93 32.44 -36.16
N PHE A 6 20.67 32.83 -36.10
CA PHE A 6 20.02 33.36 -34.91
C PHE A 6 19.81 32.22 -33.84
N LEU A 7 19.46 31.03 -34.31
CA LEU A 7 19.22 29.87 -33.42
C LEU A 7 20.51 29.35 -32.79
N VAL A 8 21.63 29.34 -33.52
CA VAL A 8 22.93 28.89 -33.05
C VAL A 8 23.51 29.87 -32.02
N SER A 9 23.28 31.16 -32.17
CA SER A 9 23.70 32.20 -31.22
C SER A 9 22.96 32.08 -29.89
N HIS A 10 21.66 31.83 -29.89
CA HIS A 10 20.85 31.68 -28.68
C HIS A 10 21.19 30.39 -27.90
N ILE A 11 21.44 29.28 -28.59
CA ILE A 11 21.83 28.01 -27.95
C ILE A 11 23.22 28.10 -27.28
N LYS A 12 24.16 28.84 -27.91
CA LYS A 12 25.48 29.10 -27.28
C LYS A 12 25.34 29.98 -26.03
N MET A 13 24.48 30.99 -26.02
CA MET A 13 24.28 31.88 -24.89
C MET A 13 23.66 31.16 -23.70
N ILE A 14 22.67 30.29 -23.92
CA ILE A 14 22.02 29.46 -22.87
C ILE A 14 23.03 28.45 -22.24
N LYS A 15 23.89 27.84 -23.05
CA LYS A 15 24.95 26.94 -22.53
C LYS A 15 25.99 27.66 -21.69
N TYR A 16 26.39 28.90 -22.05
CA TYR A 16 27.36 29.67 -21.26
C TYR A 16 26.79 30.14 -19.93
N THR A 17 25.50 30.52 -19.89
CA THR A 17 24.83 30.97 -18.65
C THR A 17 24.69 29.83 -17.64
N ASN A 18 24.34 28.61 -18.09
CA ASN A 18 24.21 27.44 -17.22
C ASN A 18 25.55 26.96 -16.65
N ILE A 19 26.64 27.03 -17.41
CA ILE A 19 27.98 26.66 -16.92
C ILE A 19 28.48 27.64 -15.86
N THR A 20 28.17 28.93 -15.98
CA THR A 20 28.58 29.96 -15.01
C THR A 20 27.80 29.86 -13.70
N ILE A 21 26.51 29.50 -13.76
CA ILE A 21 25.67 29.24 -12.58
C ILE A 21 26.12 27.97 -11.85
N MET A 22 26.39 26.89 -12.55
CA MET A 22 26.90 25.65 -11.95
C MET A 22 28.28 25.84 -11.29
N LYS A 23 29.19 26.63 -11.86
CA LYS A 23 30.49 26.93 -11.23
C LYS A 23 30.33 27.76 -9.94
N LYS A 24 29.40 28.68 -9.87
CA LYS A 24 29.13 29.47 -8.64
C LYS A 24 28.52 28.60 -7.55
N ILE A 25 27.62 27.68 -7.86
CA ILE A 25 27.03 26.74 -6.90
C ILE A 25 28.09 25.77 -6.35
N LEU A 26 28.99 25.26 -7.19
CA LEU A 26 30.06 24.37 -6.76
C LEU A 26 31.09 25.07 -5.84
N THR A 27 31.34 26.38 -6.03
CA THR A 27 32.25 27.14 -5.19
C THR A 27 31.67 27.43 -3.80
N TRP A 28 30.35 27.56 -3.67
CA TRP A 28 29.67 27.74 -2.38
C TRP A 28 29.55 26.43 -1.58
N VAL A 29 29.44 25.30 -2.23
CA VAL A 29 29.41 23.98 -1.58
C VAL A 29 30.79 23.60 -1.02
N LEU A 30 31.88 23.98 -1.70
CA LEU A 30 33.25 23.73 -1.24
C LEU A 30 33.69 24.70 -0.09
N ALA A 31 33.07 25.87 0.04
CA ALA A 31 33.36 26.79 1.14
C ALA A 31 32.66 26.43 2.47
N ALA A 32 31.58 25.63 2.41
CA ALA A 32 30.83 25.22 3.59
C ALA A 32 31.39 23.96 4.30
N THR A 33 32.36 23.27 3.71
CA THR A 33 32.94 22.02 4.27
C THR A 33 34.27 22.23 4.99
N LEU A 34 34.77 23.49 5.14
CA LEU A 34 36.10 23.75 5.73
C LEU A 34 36.06 24.45 7.11
N ILE A 35 34.92 24.48 7.78
CA ILE A 35 34.82 25.07 9.13
C ILE A 35 34.18 24.05 10.09
N CYS A 36 34.86 22.95 10.35
CA CYS A 36 34.65 22.12 11.54
C CYS A 36 35.79 21.11 11.73
N SER A 37 36.96 21.59 12.13
CA SER A 37 37.97 20.70 12.70
C SER A 37 39.01 21.52 13.50
N THR A 38 38.64 21.89 14.73
CA THR A 38 39.58 22.06 15.85
C THR A 38 38.78 21.97 17.14
N ALA A 39 38.72 20.82 17.75
CA ALA A 39 38.44 20.71 19.19
C ALA A 39 39.50 19.78 19.78
N VAL A 40 40.21 20.36 20.72
CA VAL A 40 41.37 19.97 21.47
C VAL A 40 41.07 18.71 22.30
N PHE A 41 41.98 17.75 22.26
CA PHE A 41 42.09 16.66 23.24
C PHE A 41 42.56 17.21 24.57
N THR A 42 41.75 16.99 25.63
CA THR A 42 42.23 17.02 27.01
C THR A 42 41.87 15.69 27.65
N SER A 43 42.91 14.96 27.99
CA SER A 43 42.85 13.73 28.79
C SER A 43 42.64 14.06 30.27
N CYS A 44 41.74 13.35 30.97
CA CYS A 44 41.98 12.82 32.33
C CYS A 44 40.90 11.84 32.76
N SER A 45 41.34 10.63 32.97
CA SER A 45 41.13 9.61 34.03
C SER A 45 39.78 9.42 34.70
N LYS A 46 39.34 8.17 34.61
CA LYS A 46 38.83 7.21 35.61
C LYS A 46 37.36 7.27 36.05
N ASP A 47 36.77 6.10 35.79
CA ASP A 47 35.75 5.40 36.55
C ASP A 47 34.34 5.99 36.58
N ASP A 48 33.51 5.52 35.61
CA ASP A 48 32.21 4.93 35.93
C ASP A 48 31.70 4.14 34.73
N ASP A 49 31.54 2.83 34.90
CA ASP A 49 30.86 1.92 33.97
C ASP A 49 29.35 2.24 33.92
N THR A 50 28.98 3.31 33.25
CA THR A 50 27.65 3.49 32.70
C THR A 50 27.72 3.13 31.21
N VAL A 51 27.38 1.88 30.92
CA VAL A 51 27.06 1.44 29.57
C VAL A 51 26.04 2.44 28.99
N MET A 52 26.53 3.36 28.15
CA MET A 52 25.65 4.18 27.32
C MET A 52 24.87 3.22 26.43
N ASN A 53 23.63 3.00 26.82
CA ASN A 53 22.62 2.39 25.99
C ASN A 53 22.47 3.31 24.78
N SER A 54 23.06 2.94 23.64
CA SER A 54 22.85 3.65 22.38
C SER A 54 21.34 3.77 22.20
N ASP A 55 20.82 4.96 22.03
CA ASP A 55 19.41 5.28 21.82
C ASP A 55 18.84 4.37 20.73
N LYS A 56 18.30 3.22 21.11
CA LYS A 56 17.54 2.36 20.19
C LYS A 56 16.30 3.20 19.81
N LYS A 57 16.24 3.62 18.56
CA LYS A 57 15.10 4.36 18.02
C LYS A 57 13.82 3.60 18.31
N ASP A 58 12.92 4.21 19.08
CA ASP A 58 11.60 3.62 19.32
C ASP A 58 10.75 3.78 18.05
N TYR A 59 10.54 2.69 17.35
CA TYR A 59 9.70 2.66 16.14
C TYR A 59 8.21 2.62 16.44
N PHE A 60 7.80 2.23 17.68
CA PHE A 60 6.44 1.81 18.01
C PHE A 60 5.74 2.77 18.98
N THR A 61 5.94 4.05 18.83
CA THR A 61 5.37 5.10 19.69
C THR A 61 3.82 5.12 19.69
N GLN A 62 3.19 4.54 18.66
CA GLN A 62 1.73 4.48 18.50
C GLN A 62 1.15 3.12 18.90
N TRP A 63 1.94 2.25 19.50
CA TRP A 63 1.53 0.95 20.05
C TRP A 63 1.51 0.96 21.57
N TYR A 64 0.60 0.18 22.13
CA TYR A 64 0.76 -0.30 23.50
C TYR A 64 1.66 -1.53 23.49
N SER A 65 2.21 -1.86 24.67
CA SER A 65 2.92 -3.14 24.85
C SER A 65 1.91 -4.27 24.75
N CYS A 66 2.09 -5.19 23.81
CA CYS A 66 1.19 -6.29 23.54
C CYS A 66 1.94 -7.53 23.06
N GLU A 67 1.25 -8.68 23.06
CA GLU A 67 1.80 -9.96 22.64
C GLU A 67 2.26 -9.95 21.18
N ALA A 68 1.43 -9.44 20.26
CA ALA A 68 1.75 -9.39 18.84
C ALA A 68 2.99 -8.54 18.55
N LEU A 69 3.11 -7.37 19.18
CA LEU A 69 4.30 -6.52 19.03
C LEU A 69 5.56 -7.17 19.62
N THR A 70 5.43 -7.85 20.74
CA THR A 70 6.53 -8.61 21.36
C THR A 70 6.99 -9.72 20.43
N ALA A 71 6.06 -10.53 19.91
CA ALA A 71 6.36 -11.60 18.96
C ALA A 71 7.04 -11.07 17.68
N LEU A 72 6.59 -9.93 17.14
CA LEU A 72 7.23 -9.31 15.98
C LEU A 72 8.68 -8.89 16.28
N LYS A 73 8.92 -8.24 17.41
CA LYS A 73 10.26 -7.79 17.81
C LYS A 73 11.20 -8.98 18.02
N GLU A 74 10.77 -9.99 18.78
CA GLU A 74 11.54 -11.20 19.03
C GLU A 74 11.85 -11.96 17.73
N TYR A 75 10.88 -12.05 16.82
CA TYR A 75 11.09 -12.64 15.51
C TYR A 75 12.17 -11.89 14.73
N VAL A 76 12.05 -10.57 14.61
CA VAL A 76 12.99 -9.75 13.84
C VAL A 76 14.38 -9.79 14.46
N GLU A 77 14.50 -9.66 15.79
CA GLU A 77 15.79 -9.74 16.49
C GLU A 77 16.48 -11.11 16.28
N ASP A 78 15.73 -12.19 16.28
CA ASP A 78 16.28 -13.53 16.08
C ASP A 78 16.76 -13.74 14.63
N VAL A 79 15.91 -13.43 13.65
CA VAL A 79 16.25 -13.70 12.22
C VAL A 79 17.26 -12.72 11.63
N THR A 80 17.49 -11.58 12.28
CA THR A 80 18.51 -10.60 11.84
C THR A 80 19.84 -10.74 12.56
N ASN A 81 19.90 -11.50 13.64
CA ASN A 81 21.12 -11.75 14.39
C ASN A 81 22.02 -12.78 13.67
N PRO A 82 23.23 -12.39 13.20
CA PRO A 82 24.12 -13.32 12.49
C PRO A 82 24.57 -14.54 13.31
N ASN A 83 24.44 -14.46 14.63
CA ASN A 83 24.81 -15.57 15.54
C ASN A 83 23.62 -16.50 15.86
N SER A 84 22.41 -16.16 15.41
CA SER A 84 21.24 -17.01 15.62
C SER A 84 21.24 -18.20 14.64
N PRO A 85 20.81 -19.39 15.06
CA PRO A 85 20.58 -20.51 14.15
C PRO A 85 19.44 -20.22 13.16
N ASN A 86 18.60 -19.21 13.43
CA ASN A 86 17.49 -18.78 12.60
C ASN A 86 17.83 -17.56 11.71
N PHE A 87 19.12 -17.20 11.64
CA PHE A 87 19.53 -16.05 10.81
C PHE A 87 19.06 -16.19 9.36
N ILE A 88 18.39 -15.17 8.86
CA ILE A 88 17.92 -15.08 7.47
C ILE A 88 18.73 -13.98 6.77
N LYS A 89 19.27 -14.27 5.59
CA LYS A 89 19.94 -13.27 4.77
C LYS A 89 18.96 -12.20 4.32
N GLU A 90 19.43 -10.96 4.17
CA GLU A 90 18.58 -9.83 3.79
C GLU A 90 17.81 -10.07 2.49
N GLU A 91 18.42 -10.73 1.50
CA GLU A 91 17.78 -11.08 0.22
C GLU A 91 16.60 -12.05 0.35
N ASP A 92 16.48 -12.77 1.47
CA ASP A 92 15.40 -13.72 1.77
C ASP A 92 14.39 -13.19 2.80
N ARG A 93 14.62 -11.97 3.35
CA ARG A 93 13.68 -11.31 4.27
C ARG A 93 12.51 -10.69 3.53
N ILE A 94 11.68 -11.52 2.92
CA ILE A 94 10.50 -11.10 2.16
C ILE A 94 9.28 -11.07 3.07
N VAL A 95 8.53 -9.96 3.02
CA VAL A 95 7.29 -9.78 3.78
C VAL A 95 6.15 -9.46 2.82
N THR A 96 4.99 -10.07 3.04
CA THR A 96 3.75 -9.75 2.32
C THR A 96 2.74 -9.11 3.25
N PHE A 97 2.11 -8.03 2.77
CA PHE A 97 1.02 -7.34 3.44
C PHE A 97 -0.21 -7.35 2.53
N ASP A 98 -1.35 -7.78 3.06
CA ASP A 98 -2.62 -7.32 2.49
C ASP A 98 -2.77 -5.82 2.70
N MET A 99 -3.67 -5.16 1.97
CA MET A 99 -3.85 -3.72 2.02
C MET A 99 -5.07 -3.31 2.84
N ASP A 100 -6.26 -3.62 2.32
CA ASP A 100 -7.54 -3.17 2.88
C ASP A 100 -7.84 -3.92 4.19
N GLY A 101 -8.03 -3.19 5.29
CA GLY A 101 -8.21 -3.75 6.63
C GLY A 101 -6.92 -4.21 7.31
N THR A 102 -5.76 -4.12 6.64
CA THR A 102 -4.45 -4.50 7.20
C THR A 102 -3.60 -3.26 7.54
N PHE A 103 -3.52 -2.29 6.65
CA PHE A 103 -2.87 -1.00 6.91
C PHE A 103 -3.61 0.19 6.26
N VAL A 104 -4.65 -0.08 5.48
CA VAL A 104 -5.59 0.88 4.91
C VAL A 104 -6.99 0.52 5.41
N ALA A 105 -7.78 1.52 5.75
CA ALA A 105 -9.16 1.35 6.20
C ALA A 105 -10.02 0.63 5.14
N GLU A 106 -10.94 -0.21 5.59
CA GLU A 106 -11.94 -0.86 4.72
C GLU A 106 -13.39 -0.45 5.05
N LEU A 107 -13.61 0.34 6.10
CA LEU A 107 -14.93 0.62 6.69
C LEU A 107 -15.36 2.08 6.57
N TYR A 108 -15.15 2.73 5.41
CA TYR A 108 -15.58 4.12 5.18
C TYR A 108 -16.40 4.32 3.87
N PRO A 109 -17.63 3.84 3.79
CA PRO A 109 -18.34 2.84 4.60
C PRO A 109 -18.05 1.40 4.21
N THR A 110 -17.33 1.14 3.10
CA THR A 110 -16.84 -0.16 2.65
C THR A 110 -15.50 0.02 1.92
N TYR A 111 -14.99 -1.02 1.27
CA TYR A 111 -13.74 -0.96 0.51
C TYR A 111 -13.65 0.24 -0.42
N PHE A 112 -12.48 0.86 -0.48
CA PHE A 112 -12.23 2.00 -1.38
C PHE A 112 -12.68 1.72 -2.81
N GLU A 113 -12.33 0.54 -3.36
CA GLU A 113 -12.68 0.18 -4.74
C GLU A 113 -14.19 0.03 -4.94
N TYR A 114 -14.94 -0.41 -3.91
CA TYR A 114 -16.40 -0.53 -3.97
C TYR A 114 -17.06 0.86 -3.98
N ASN A 115 -16.65 1.72 -3.06
CA ASN A 115 -17.15 3.09 -3.00
C ASN A 115 -16.83 3.88 -4.28
N MET A 116 -15.62 3.69 -4.84
CA MET A 116 -15.21 4.36 -6.07
C MET A 116 -16.03 3.87 -7.28
N LEU A 117 -16.35 2.57 -7.35
CA LEU A 117 -17.23 2.02 -8.39
C LEU A 117 -18.65 2.57 -8.27
N GLU A 118 -19.23 2.56 -7.04
CA GLU A 118 -20.54 3.14 -6.78
C GLU A 118 -20.62 4.59 -7.26
N TYR A 119 -19.64 5.43 -6.84
CA TYR A 119 -19.55 6.82 -7.26
C TYR A 119 -19.48 6.97 -8.78
N ARG A 120 -18.58 6.23 -9.45
CA ARG A 120 -18.41 6.33 -10.90
C ARG A 120 -19.68 6.01 -11.65
N VAL A 121 -20.36 4.96 -11.23
CA VAL A 121 -21.51 4.41 -11.98
C VAL A 121 -22.81 5.14 -11.69
N LEU A 122 -23.01 5.62 -10.46
CA LEU A 122 -24.27 6.20 -10.03
C LEU A 122 -24.24 7.73 -9.83
N GLU A 123 -23.05 8.33 -9.72
CA GLU A 123 -22.90 9.74 -9.40
C GLU A 123 -22.06 10.54 -10.40
N ASP A 124 -20.99 9.94 -10.96
CA ASP A 124 -20.07 10.63 -11.86
C ASP A 124 -20.78 11.07 -13.14
N PRO A 125 -20.96 12.40 -13.38
CA PRO A 125 -21.68 12.90 -14.55
C PRO A 125 -21.01 12.51 -15.89
N ALA A 126 -19.73 12.15 -15.87
CA ALA A 126 -19.02 11.73 -17.08
C ALA A 126 -19.31 10.26 -17.47
N TYR A 127 -19.94 9.46 -16.60
CA TYR A 127 -20.13 8.03 -16.86
C TYR A 127 -21.53 7.48 -16.54
N LYS A 128 -22.22 8.00 -15.53
CA LYS A 128 -23.48 7.45 -15.01
C LYS A 128 -24.55 7.21 -16.07
N ASP A 129 -24.65 8.08 -17.06
CA ASP A 129 -25.69 8.01 -18.11
C ASP A 129 -25.36 6.96 -19.19
N ILE A 130 -24.10 6.60 -19.34
CA ILE A 130 -23.60 5.63 -20.34
C ILE A 130 -23.20 4.28 -19.75
N ALA A 131 -23.26 4.13 -18.43
CA ALA A 131 -22.87 2.90 -17.74
C ALA A 131 -23.77 1.73 -18.19
N PRO A 132 -23.20 0.53 -18.50
CA PRO A 132 -23.95 -0.65 -18.82
C PRO A 132 -24.87 -1.08 -17.67
N GLU A 133 -25.99 -1.75 -17.98
CA GLU A 133 -26.99 -2.12 -16.97
C GLU A 133 -26.46 -3.08 -15.92
N ASP A 134 -25.66 -4.07 -16.30
CA ASP A 134 -25.02 -5.02 -15.38
C ASP A 134 -24.02 -4.34 -14.43
N VAL A 135 -23.38 -3.28 -14.87
CA VAL A 135 -22.48 -2.45 -14.05
C VAL A 135 -23.29 -1.58 -13.09
N LYS A 136 -24.43 -1.00 -13.54
CA LYS A 136 -25.37 -0.26 -12.69
C LYS A 136 -25.97 -1.13 -11.60
N GLU A 137 -26.39 -2.34 -11.94
CA GLU A 137 -26.91 -3.30 -10.97
C GLU A 137 -25.89 -3.59 -9.87
N THR A 138 -24.62 -3.83 -10.25
CA THR A 138 -23.54 -4.07 -9.28
C THR A 138 -23.29 -2.86 -8.36
N ALA A 139 -23.29 -1.66 -8.92
CA ALA A 139 -23.12 -0.44 -8.14
C ALA A 139 -24.31 -0.17 -7.21
N GLN A 140 -25.54 -0.52 -7.66
CA GLN A 140 -26.74 -0.41 -6.82
C GLN A 140 -26.70 -1.40 -5.65
N GLU A 141 -26.21 -2.62 -5.86
CA GLU A 141 -26.03 -3.61 -4.78
C GLU A 141 -25.03 -3.11 -3.72
N ILE A 142 -23.94 -2.43 -4.14
CA ILE A 142 -23.03 -1.78 -3.18
C ILE A 142 -23.75 -0.69 -2.40
N ARG A 143 -24.51 0.17 -3.07
CA ARG A 143 -25.31 1.24 -2.44
C ARG A 143 -26.30 0.69 -1.44
N ASP A 144 -27.03 -0.33 -1.81
CA ASP A 144 -28.02 -0.99 -0.96
C ASP A 144 -27.37 -1.66 0.27
N PHE A 145 -26.20 -2.29 0.08
CA PHE A 145 -25.42 -2.86 1.16
C PHE A 145 -24.98 -1.78 2.16
N VAL A 146 -24.45 -0.68 1.66
CA VAL A 146 -23.91 0.42 2.48
C VAL A 146 -25.00 1.20 3.19
N ARG A 147 -26.10 1.55 2.48
CA ARG A 147 -27.12 2.47 2.99
C ARG A 147 -28.28 1.78 3.68
N GLU A 148 -28.61 0.57 3.26
CA GLU A 148 -29.78 -0.17 3.74
C GLU A 148 -29.41 -1.43 4.52
N GLY A 149 -28.11 -1.78 4.62
CA GLY A 149 -27.62 -2.98 5.31
C GLY A 149 -28.04 -4.29 4.61
N LYS A 150 -28.40 -4.24 3.30
CA LYS A 150 -28.71 -5.43 2.52
C LYS A 150 -27.48 -6.32 2.38
N LYS A 151 -27.69 -7.63 2.40
CA LYS A 151 -26.59 -8.58 2.18
C LYS A 151 -26.16 -8.56 0.71
N LEU A 152 -24.84 -8.49 0.48
CA LEU A 152 -24.28 -8.69 -0.86
C LEU A 152 -24.51 -10.13 -1.35
N PRO A 153 -24.72 -10.37 -2.66
CA PRO A 153 -24.82 -11.70 -3.25
C PRO A 153 -23.58 -12.56 -2.98
N ASP A 154 -23.75 -13.88 -3.05
CA ASP A 154 -22.63 -14.79 -2.99
C ASP A 154 -21.68 -14.54 -4.19
N HIS A 155 -20.36 -14.63 -3.94
CA HIS A 155 -19.32 -14.31 -4.91
C HIS A 155 -19.34 -12.87 -5.46
N PHE A 156 -19.83 -11.93 -4.68
CA PHE A 156 -19.90 -10.52 -5.07
C PHE A 156 -18.54 -9.94 -5.43
N ASP A 157 -17.47 -10.41 -4.80
CA ASP A 157 -16.09 -10.04 -5.13
C ASP A 157 -15.75 -10.25 -6.62
N MET A 158 -16.25 -11.32 -7.23
CA MET A 158 -16.08 -11.56 -8.66
C MET A 158 -17.01 -10.69 -9.51
N LYS A 159 -18.27 -10.52 -9.11
CA LYS A 159 -19.23 -9.62 -9.78
C LYS A 159 -18.68 -8.19 -9.82
N HIS A 160 -18.18 -7.70 -8.68
CA HIS A 160 -17.51 -6.41 -8.57
C HIS A 160 -16.29 -6.31 -9.51
N ALA A 161 -15.42 -7.32 -9.53
CA ALA A 161 -14.21 -7.29 -10.36
C ALA A 161 -14.53 -7.17 -11.86
N TYR A 162 -15.54 -7.88 -12.35
CA TYR A 162 -16.01 -7.73 -13.74
C TYR A 162 -16.62 -6.36 -14.01
N ALA A 163 -17.45 -5.85 -13.09
CA ALA A 163 -18.05 -4.53 -13.22
C ALA A 163 -16.98 -3.42 -13.22
N ALA A 164 -15.97 -3.51 -12.34
CA ALA A 164 -14.86 -2.57 -12.28
C ALA A 164 -14.01 -2.62 -13.56
N ALA A 165 -13.70 -3.81 -14.10
CA ALA A 165 -12.99 -3.93 -15.37
C ALA A 165 -13.74 -3.17 -16.48
N LYS A 166 -15.07 -3.34 -16.60
CA LYS A 166 -15.92 -2.63 -17.58
C LYS A 166 -16.00 -1.11 -17.33
N ALA A 167 -16.20 -0.71 -16.07
CA ALA A 167 -16.43 0.69 -15.72
C ALA A 167 -15.22 1.60 -16.01
N TYR A 168 -14.03 1.06 -16.02
CA TYR A 168 -12.79 1.81 -16.28
C TYR A 168 -12.09 1.38 -17.57
N ALA A 169 -12.75 0.58 -18.40
CA ALA A 169 -12.24 0.22 -19.73
C ALA A 169 -12.09 1.45 -20.64
N GLY A 170 -11.04 1.46 -21.43
CA GLY A 170 -10.72 2.56 -22.34
C GLY A 170 -9.89 3.69 -21.72
N MET A 171 -9.73 3.73 -20.42
CA MET A 171 -8.80 4.67 -19.76
C MET A 171 -7.35 4.23 -19.98
N THR A 172 -6.47 5.16 -20.30
CA THR A 172 -5.03 4.96 -20.16
C THR A 172 -4.67 4.76 -18.69
N LEU A 173 -3.48 4.19 -18.40
CA LEU A 173 -3.04 4.03 -17.01
C LEU A 173 -2.89 5.38 -16.30
N ALA A 174 -2.47 6.43 -17.02
CA ALA A 174 -2.35 7.78 -16.48
C ALA A 174 -3.72 8.40 -16.16
N GLU A 175 -4.73 8.25 -17.05
CA GLU A 175 -6.10 8.70 -16.78
C GLU A 175 -6.73 7.97 -15.61
N PHE A 176 -6.50 6.67 -15.50
CA PHE A 176 -7.01 5.88 -14.37
C PHE A 176 -6.35 6.27 -13.05
N ASP A 177 -5.02 6.45 -13.02
CA ASP A 177 -4.29 6.95 -11.84
C ASP A 177 -4.84 8.32 -11.39
N ALA A 178 -5.02 9.25 -12.33
CA ALA A 178 -5.59 10.55 -12.04
C ALA A 178 -7.03 10.46 -11.49
N TYR A 179 -7.85 9.53 -12.02
CA TYR A 179 -9.20 9.29 -11.54
C TYR A 179 -9.21 8.76 -10.10
N VAL A 180 -8.37 7.76 -9.80
CA VAL A 180 -8.20 7.21 -8.46
C VAL A 180 -7.79 8.29 -7.47
N LYS A 181 -6.77 9.10 -7.81
CA LYS A 181 -6.29 10.20 -6.97
C LYS A 181 -7.33 11.28 -6.74
N ALA A 182 -8.12 11.62 -7.76
CA ALA A 182 -9.23 12.57 -7.63
C ALA A 182 -10.32 12.05 -6.69
N TYR A 183 -10.65 10.75 -6.74
CA TYR A 183 -11.58 10.12 -5.80
C TYR A 183 -10.98 10.03 -4.40
N ALA A 184 -9.71 9.66 -4.27
CA ALA A 184 -8.98 9.59 -3.01
C ALA A 184 -8.92 10.95 -2.27
N ALA A 185 -8.95 12.06 -2.99
CA ALA A 185 -8.96 13.41 -2.41
C ALA A 185 -10.33 13.84 -1.84
N LYS A 186 -11.42 13.10 -2.10
CA LYS A 186 -12.73 13.40 -1.54
C LYS A 186 -12.77 13.11 -0.04
N PRO A 187 -13.57 13.86 0.76
CA PRO A 187 -13.79 13.56 2.18
C PRO A 187 -14.24 12.11 2.39
N ALA A 188 -13.67 11.43 3.37
CA ALA A 188 -14.09 10.09 3.75
C ALA A 188 -15.44 10.13 4.47
N ASN A 189 -16.41 9.33 4.03
CA ASN A 189 -17.70 9.23 4.70
C ASN A 189 -17.52 8.48 6.04
N GLY A 190 -18.16 8.99 7.10
CA GLY A 190 -18.04 8.43 8.43
C GLY A 190 -16.81 8.89 9.22
N PHE A 191 -16.04 9.86 8.69
CA PHE A 191 -14.90 10.46 9.37
C PHE A 191 -14.82 11.97 9.12
N GLN A 192 -14.37 12.71 10.12
CA GLN A 192 -13.95 14.08 10.01
C GLN A 192 -12.41 14.14 9.98
N GLY A 193 -11.85 15.08 9.23
CA GLY A 193 -10.40 15.28 9.16
C GLY A 193 -9.63 14.28 8.29
N MET A 194 -10.33 13.47 7.50
CA MET A 194 -9.72 12.45 6.63
C MET A 194 -10.35 12.46 5.24
N THR A 195 -9.53 12.18 4.22
CA THR A 195 -10.02 11.89 2.86
C THR A 195 -9.98 10.37 2.59
N ASN A 196 -10.65 9.92 1.52
CA ASN A 196 -10.68 8.50 1.15
C ASN A 196 -9.27 7.90 0.95
N GLY A 197 -8.29 8.70 0.53
CA GLY A 197 -6.91 8.24 0.33
C GLY A 197 -6.00 8.34 1.56
N GLN A 198 -6.52 8.78 2.71
CA GLN A 198 -5.73 9.00 3.94
C GLN A 198 -6.00 7.99 5.05
N GLY A 199 -6.86 7.00 4.79
CA GLY A 199 -7.25 6.01 5.79
C GLY A 199 -6.17 5.00 6.15
N PHE A 200 -4.94 5.46 6.46
CA PHE A 200 -3.84 4.58 6.86
C PHE A 200 -3.83 4.33 8.36
N TYR A 201 -3.71 3.07 8.74
CA TYR A 201 -3.48 2.68 10.15
C TYR A 201 -2.06 3.06 10.55
N GLN A 202 -1.92 4.19 11.24
CA GLN A 202 -0.62 4.78 11.59
C GLN A 202 0.32 3.82 12.35
N PRO A 203 -0.18 2.96 13.29
CA PRO A 203 0.67 1.96 13.93
C PRO A 203 1.25 0.94 12.94
N MET A 204 0.50 0.53 11.91
CA MET A 204 1.00 -0.39 10.89
C MET A 204 2.07 0.24 9.99
N LEU A 205 2.03 1.55 9.76
CA LEU A 205 3.13 2.25 9.07
C LEU A 205 4.43 2.25 9.88
N GLN A 206 4.35 2.14 11.21
CA GLN A 206 5.53 1.96 12.06
C GLN A 206 6.14 0.55 11.89
N VAL A 207 5.30 -0.46 11.64
CA VAL A 207 5.77 -1.82 11.28
C VAL A 207 6.59 -1.78 10.00
N PHE A 208 6.12 -1.09 8.94
CA PHE A 208 6.89 -0.94 7.69
C PHE A 208 8.27 -0.33 7.94
N LYS A 209 8.33 0.80 8.65
CA LYS A 209 9.59 1.49 8.96
C LYS A 209 10.55 0.61 9.78
N TYR A 210 10.02 -0.16 10.72
CA TYR A 210 10.80 -1.08 11.54
C TYR A 210 11.38 -2.23 10.70
N LEU A 211 10.56 -2.83 9.84
CA LEU A 211 10.98 -3.93 8.97
C LEU A 211 12.02 -3.47 7.94
N GLU A 212 11.80 -2.31 7.28
CA GLU A 212 12.79 -1.74 6.35
C GLU A 212 14.13 -1.47 7.04
N ALA A 213 14.12 -0.89 8.25
CA ALA A 213 15.34 -0.63 9.01
C ALA A 213 16.09 -1.90 9.41
N ASN A 214 15.43 -3.06 9.39
CA ASN A 214 15.99 -4.37 9.65
C ASN A 214 16.24 -5.19 8.37
N GLY A 215 16.28 -4.55 7.19
CA GLY A 215 16.62 -5.16 5.91
C GLY A 215 15.53 -6.06 5.33
N PHE A 216 14.26 -5.88 5.71
CA PHE A 216 13.16 -6.61 5.09
C PHE A 216 12.67 -5.89 3.84
N THR A 217 12.36 -6.67 2.82
CA THR A 217 11.69 -6.21 1.61
C THR A 217 10.22 -6.60 1.68
N PHE A 218 9.31 -5.62 1.71
CA PHE A 218 7.89 -5.90 1.76
C PHE A 218 7.21 -5.70 0.41
N TYR A 219 6.13 -6.44 0.21
CA TYR A 219 5.22 -6.38 -0.93
C TYR A 219 3.79 -6.22 -0.43
N VAL A 220 3.03 -5.35 -1.09
CA VAL A 220 1.57 -5.27 -0.94
C VAL A 220 0.95 -6.32 -1.84
N VAL A 221 0.08 -7.17 -1.29
CA VAL A 221 -0.60 -8.28 -2.01
C VAL A 221 -2.09 -8.16 -1.75
N SER A 222 -2.77 -7.33 -2.52
CA SER A 222 -4.16 -6.95 -2.31
C SER A 222 -5.13 -7.67 -3.24
N GLY A 223 -6.38 -7.84 -2.79
CA GLY A 223 -7.52 -8.24 -3.62
C GLY A 223 -8.04 -7.12 -4.51
N SER A 224 -7.73 -5.87 -4.19
CA SER A 224 -8.12 -4.68 -4.95
C SER A 224 -7.30 -4.52 -6.23
N ASP A 225 -7.79 -3.71 -7.16
CA ASP A 225 -7.12 -3.43 -8.43
C ASP A 225 -5.70 -2.91 -8.20
N ARG A 226 -4.71 -3.48 -8.90
CA ARG A 226 -3.28 -3.16 -8.77
C ARG A 226 -2.99 -1.68 -8.93
N PHE A 227 -3.65 -1.00 -9.87
CA PHE A 227 -3.41 0.41 -10.14
C PHE A 227 -4.10 1.31 -9.11
N ILE A 228 -5.23 0.90 -8.54
CA ILE A 228 -5.81 1.54 -7.35
C ILE A 228 -4.84 1.43 -6.18
N CYS A 229 -4.36 0.22 -5.89
CA CYS A 229 -3.39 0.02 -4.81
C CYS A 229 -2.14 0.88 -4.99
N ARG A 230 -1.57 0.93 -6.21
CA ARG A 230 -0.39 1.75 -6.51
C ARG A 230 -0.63 3.24 -6.24
N ALA A 231 -1.76 3.77 -6.70
CA ALA A 231 -2.11 5.17 -6.48
C ALA A 231 -2.30 5.50 -4.98
N LEU A 232 -2.94 4.60 -4.22
CA LEU A 232 -3.18 4.79 -2.79
C LEU A 232 -1.90 4.72 -1.95
N VAL A 233 -0.97 3.82 -2.27
CA VAL A 233 0.25 3.64 -1.47
C VAL A 233 1.44 4.52 -1.91
N GLU A 234 1.31 5.25 -3.03
CA GLU A 234 2.34 6.17 -3.52
C GLU A 234 2.79 7.20 -2.48
N PRO A 235 1.88 7.84 -1.70
CA PRO A 235 2.27 8.78 -0.65
C PRO A 235 3.12 8.18 0.47
N LEU A 236 3.08 6.86 0.64
CA LEU A 236 3.91 6.12 1.58
C LEU A 236 5.32 5.82 1.05
N GLY A 237 5.61 6.17 -0.22
CA GLY A 237 6.86 5.86 -0.88
C GLY A 237 7.02 4.39 -1.33
N ILE A 238 5.94 3.62 -1.29
CA ILE A 238 5.94 2.22 -1.75
C ILE A 238 6.06 2.20 -3.28
N LYS A 239 7.09 1.52 -3.77
CA LYS A 239 7.39 1.48 -5.21
C LYS A 239 6.35 0.64 -5.95
N PRO A 240 5.92 1.03 -7.19
CA PRO A 240 4.91 0.32 -7.96
C PRO A 240 5.21 -1.17 -8.20
N ASN A 241 6.49 -1.55 -8.31
CA ASN A 241 6.93 -2.94 -8.47
C ASN A 241 6.86 -3.77 -7.17
N ARG A 242 6.42 -3.17 -6.07
CA ARG A 242 6.15 -3.84 -4.79
C ARG A 242 4.66 -4.04 -4.52
N VAL A 243 3.82 -3.79 -5.53
CA VAL A 243 2.36 -3.86 -5.42
C VAL A 243 1.82 -4.91 -6.38
N ILE A 244 1.23 -5.94 -5.81
CA ILE A 244 0.53 -7.05 -6.49
C ILE A 244 -0.96 -6.90 -6.16
N GLY A 245 -1.82 -6.97 -7.17
CA GLY A 245 -3.26 -6.77 -7.00
C GLY A 245 -4.08 -7.54 -8.02
N MET A 246 -5.38 -7.28 -8.05
CA MET A 246 -6.26 -7.70 -9.14
C MET A 246 -5.75 -7.11 -10.45
N ASP A 247 -5.77 -7.89 -11.52
CA ASP A 247 -5.33 -7.46 -12.84
C ASP A 247 -6.43 -7.53 -13.89
N VAL A 248 -6.46 -6.49 -14.70
CA VAL A 248 -7.22 -6.44 -15.96
C VAL A 248 -6.24 -6.47 -17.14
N LYS A 249 -6.69 -6.99 -18.27
CA LYS A 249 -5.90 -7.01 -19.49
C LYS A 249 -5.65 -5.58 -19.97
N LEU A 250 -4.41 -5.34 -20.38
CA LEU A 250 -3.99 -4.09 -21.00
C LEU A 250 -3.80 -4.29 -22.50
N ARG A 251 -3.91 -3.21 -23.24
CA ARG A 251 -3.54 -3.11 -24.65
C ARG A 251 -2.85 -1.78 -24.93
N SER A 252 -2.15 -1.70 -26.06
CA SER A 252 -1.66 -0.41 -26.55
C SER A 252 -2.79 0.44 -27.15
N THR A 253 -2.67 1.75 -27.10
CA THR A 253 -3.66 2.71 -27.59
C THR A 253 -4.05 2.47 -29.06
N SER A 254 -3.11 2.09 -29.92
CA SER A 254 -3.34 1.83 -31.35
C SER A 254 -3.53 0.36 -31.70
N GLN A 255 -3.44 -0.56 -30.75
CA GLN A 255 -3.49 -2.01 -30.99
C GLN A 255 -4.84 -2.49 -31.55
N GLY A 256 -5.95 -1.81 -31.22
CA GLY A 256 -7.29 -2.24 -31.63
C GLY A 256 -7.66 -3.62 -31.06
N THR A 257 -8.10 -4.54 -31.94
CA THR A 257 -8.48 -5.91 -31.60
C THR A 257 -7.38 -6.92 -31.87
N GLU A 258 -6.22 -6.51 -32.37
CA GLU A 258 -5.11 -7.42 -32.65
C GLU A 258 -4.55 -8.02 -31.37
N ALA A 259 -4.20 -9.31 -31.40
CA ALA A 259 -3.57 -9.96 -30.25
C ALA A 259 -2.16 -9.38 -30.01
N GLY A 260 -1.80 -9.14 -28.73
CA GLY A 260 -0.49 -8.55 -28.37
C GLY A 260 0.71 -9.34 -28.91
N VAL A 261 0.58 -10.66 -29.12
CA VAL A 261 1.63 -11.50 -29.70
C VAL A 261 1.91 -11.13 -31.17
N ASN A 262 0.95 -10.52 -31.88
CA ASN A 262 1.09 -10.13 -33.27
C ASN A 262 1.32 -8.61 -33.42
N TYR A 263 1.16 -7.83 -32.36
CA TYR A 263 1.25 -6.37 -32.35
C TYR A 263 2.56 -5.89 -31.72
N THR A 264 3.22 -4.96 -32.36
CA THR A 264 4.39 -4.30 -31.76
C THR A 264 4.03 -2.87 -31.38
N MET A 265 3.98 -2.61 -30.08
CA MET A 265 3.67 -1.28 -29.52
C MET A 265 4.71 -0.25 -29.99
N GLY A 266 4.21 0.87 -30.51
CA GLY A 266 5.02 2.04 -30.85
C GLY A 266 5.47 2.81 -29.60
N LYS A 267 6.59 3.51 -29.72
CA LYS A 267 7.18 4.27 -28.59
C LYS A 267 6.36 5.50 -28.14
N GLU A 268 5.42 5.95 -28.95
CA GLU A 268 4.53 7.09 -28.66
C GLU A 268 3.14 6.63 -28.22
N GLU A 269 2.97 5.33 -27.97
CA GLU A 269 1.71 4.76 -27.55
C GLU A 269 1.69 4.54 -26.03
N ASP A 270 0.48 4.64 -25.46
CA ASP A 270 0.22 4.36 -24.05
C ASP A 270 -0.45 3.00 -23.83
N LEU A 271 -0.49 2.56 -22.58
CA LEU A 271 -1.24 1.37 -22.17
C LEU A 271 -2.64 1.77 -21.75
N VAL A 272 -3.64 1.05 -22.26
CA VAL A 272 -5.07 1.25 -22.02
C VAL A 272 -5.65 0.01 -21.31
N ARG A 273 -6.48 0.25 -20.32
CA ARG A 273 -7.27 -0.79 -19.63
C ARG A 273 -8.36 -1.35 -20.54
N THR A 274 -8.54 -2.65 -20.52
CA THR A 274 -9.67 -3.29 -21.20
C THR A 274 -10.75 -3.71 -20.18
N ASP A 275 -11.86 -4.25 -20.66
CA ASP A 275 -12.96 -4.83 -19.87
C ASP A 275 -12.71 -6.30 -19.47
N GLU A 276 -11.55 -6.85 -19.82
CA GLU A 276 -11.21 -8.24 -19.56
C GLU A 276 -10.46 -8.41 -18.24
N LEU A 277 -11.13 -9.06 -17.26
CA LEU A 277 -10.50 -9.44 -15.99
C LEU A 277 -9.51 -10.59 -16.23
N ILE A 278 -8.26 -10.42 -15.79
CA ILE A 278 -7.24 -11.48 -15.81
C ILE A 278 -7.35 -12.33 -14.54
N ILE A 279 -7.31 -11.69 -13.38
CA ILE A 279 -7.34 -12.38 -12.09
C ILE A 279 -7.89 -11.47 -10.99
N LYS A 280 -8.82 -11.99 -10.17
CA LYS A 280 -9.15 -11.42 -8.84
C LYS A 280 -8.17 -12.03 -7.83
N ASN A 281 -7.31 -11.20 -7.25
CA ASN A 281 -6.19 -11.63 -6.42
C ASN A 281 -6.61 -11.92 -4.97
N LEU A 282 -7.48 -12.91 -4.77
CA LEU A 282 -7.98 -13.34 -3.46
C LEU A 282 -7.62 -14.79 -3.16
N LYS A 283 -7.50 -15.12 -1.87
CA LYS A 283 -7.25 -16.50 -1.40
C LYS A 283 -6.01 -17.11 -2.07
N THR A 284 -6.14 -18.29 -2.69
CA THR A 284 -5.04 -19.00 -3.35
C THR A 284 -4.45 -18.24 -4.53
N ASN A 285 -5.20 -17.34 -5.16
CA ASN A 285 -4.67 -16.48 -6.22
C ASN A 285 -3.57 -15.54 -5.71
N LYS A 286 -3.63 -15.09 -4.43
CA LYS A 286 -2.52 -14.35 -3.80
C LYS A 286 -1.23 -15.17 -3.81
N VAL A 287 -1.31 -16.47 -3.52
CA VAL A 287 -0.14 -17.37 -3.54
C VAL A 287 0.43 -17.52 -4.95
N PHE A 288 -0.43 -17.66 -5.96
CA PHE A 288 0.01 -17.76 -7.35
C PHE A 288 0.76 -16.50 -7.79
N GLN A 289 0.20 -15.33 -7.49
CA GLN A 289 0.83 -14.05 -7.85
C GLN A 289 2.14 -13.83 -7.07
N ILE A 290 2.21 -14.17 -5.79
CA ILE A 290 3.46 -14.12 -5.01
C ILE A 290 4.53 -15.01 -5.68
N SER A 291 4.16 -16.25 -6.04
CA SER A 291 5.09 -17.18 -6.68
C SER A 291 5.58 -16.68 -8.04
N GLN A 292 4.70 -16.06 -8.84
CA GLN A 292 5.03 -15.57 -10.19
C GLN A 292 5.83 -14.27 -10.17
N GLU A 293 5.49 -13.32 -9.29
CA GLU A 293 6.07 -11.98 -9.32
C GLU A 293 7.25 -11.80 -8.36
N ILE A 294 7.26 -12.51 -7.23
CA ILE A 294 8.34 -12.42 -6.24
C ILE A 294 9.34 -13.58 -6.43
N GLY A 295 8.84 -14.79 -6.74
CA GLY A 295 9.65 -15.99 -6.93
C GLY A 295 10.29 -16.54 -5.64
N LYS A 296 9.87 -16.03 -4.46
CA LYS A 296 10.32 -16.47 -3.15
C LYS A 296 9.12 -16.67 -2.23
N ILE A 297 9.21 -17.63 -1.29
CA ILE A 297 8.24 -17.80 -0.23
C ILE A 297 8.51 -16.71 0.82
N PRO A 298 7.51 -15.88 1.22
CA PRO A 298 7.70 -14.88 2.27
C PRO A 298 8.07 -15.52 3.62
N VAL A 299 8.76 -14.77 4.47
CA VAL A 299 9.07 -15.17 5.84
C VAL A 299 8.21 -14.46 6.88
N LEU A 300 7.52 -13.39 6.48
CA LEU A 300 6.50 -12.68 7.24
C LEU A 300 5.28 -12.41 6.38
N SER A 301 4.08 -12.47 6.99
CA SER A 301 2.83 -12.18 6.30
C SER A 301 1.86 -11.47 7.23
N PHE A 302 1.21 -10.41 6.73
CA PHE A 302 0.22 -9.62 7.46
C PHE A 302 -1.08 -9.56 6.65
N GLY A 303 -2.22 -9.70 7.33
CA GLY A 303 -3.54 -9.66 6.73
C GLY A 303 -4.61 -9.38 7.78
N ASN A 304 -5.90 -9.43 7.38
CA ASN A 304 -7.02 -9.16 8.26
C ASN A 304 -8.22 -10.09 8.06
N SER A 305 -8.23 -10.87 7.00
CA SER A 305 -9.43 -11.60 6.58
C SER A 305 -9.14 -13.05 6.17
N GLY A 306 -10.21 -13.84 6.02
CA GLY A 306 -10.12 -15.20 5.46
C GLY A 306 -9.55 -15.24 4.04
N GLY A 307 -9.55 -14.09 3.33
CA GLY A 307 -8.92 -13.94 2.02
C GLY A 307 -7.40 -14.09 2.07
N ASP A 308 -6.77 -13.91 3.24
CA ASP A 308 -5.32 -13.89 3.45
C ASP A 308 -4.77 -15.21 3.98
N CYS A 309 -5.65 -16.11 4.47
CA CYS A 309 -5.21 -17.38 5.06
C CYS A 309 -4.31 -18.20 4.12
N ALA A 310 -4.59 -18.21 2.81
CA ALA A 310 -3.74 -18.92 1.86
C ALA A 310 -2.33 -18.31 1.76
N MET A 311 -2.23 -16.98 1.78
CA MET A 311 -0.97 -16.25 1.82
C MET A 311 -0.20 -16.51 3.12
N HIS A 312 -0.88 -16.54 4.27
CA HIS A 312 -0.29 -16.88 5.56
C HIS A 312 0.22 -18.31 5.60
N ASN A 313 -0.60 -19.26 5.14
CA ASN A 313 -0.19 -20.68 5.07
C ASN A 313 1.01 -20.88 4.14
N TYR A 314 1.06 -20.15 3.03
CA TYR A 314 2.22 -20.17 2.14
C TYR A 314 3.47 -19.60 2.83
N CYS A 315 3.36 -18.49 3.55
CA CYS A 315 4.44 -17.96 4.38
C CYS A 315 4.91 -18.97 5.42
N LEU A 316 3.99 -19.58 6.16
CA LEU A 316 4.30 -20.56 7.21
C LEU A 316 4.86 -21.89 6.67
N SER A 317 4.73 -22.17 5.37
CA SER A 317 5.37 -23.30 4.71
C SER A 317 6.83 -23.06 4.34
N ASN A 318 7.36 -21.85 4.60
CA ASN A 318 8.78 -21.55 4.34
C ASN A 318 9.67 -22.41 5.23
N PRO A 319 10.73 -23.06 4.71
CA PRO A 319 11.68 -23.83 5.52
C PRO A 319 12.50 -22.95 6.48
N LEU A 320 12.57 -21.64 6.24
CA LEU A 320 13.15 -20.67 7.16
C LEU A 320 12.13 -20.33 8.27
N LYS A 321 12.61 -19.79 9.39
CA LYS A 321 11.71 -19.28 10.44
C LYS A 321 10.76 -18.24 9.84
N SER A 322 9.45 -18.45 10.04
CA SER A 322 8.40 -17.59 9.50
C SER A 322 7.32 -17.28 10.53
N ALA A 323 6.57 -16.21 10.33
CA ALA A 323 5.43 -15.85 11.18
C ALA A 323 4.33 -15.14 10.35
N ALA A 324 3.08 -15.26 10.84
CA ALA A 324 1.92 -14.64 10.23
C ALA A 324 1.13 -13.84 11.27
N PHE A 325 0.64 -12.66 10.88
CA PHE A 325 -0.06 -11.72 11.73
C PHE A 325 -1.42 -11.36 11.12
N MET A 326 -2.46 -11.42 11.93
CA MET A 326 -3.83 -11.04 11.55
C MET A 326 -4.29 -9.85 12.39
N LEU A 327 -4.64 -8.76 11.72
CA LEU A 327 -5.25 -7.60 12.35
C LEU A 327 -6.77 -7.81 12.46
N ILE A 328 -7.36 -7.51 13.61
CA ILE A 328 -8.80 -7.49 13.80
C ILE A 328 -9.29 -6.05 14.01
N ALA A 329 -10.31 -5.67 13.24
CA ALA A 329 -10.98 -4.37 13.37
C ALA A 329 -12.01 -4.47 14.50
N ASP A 330 -11.57 -4.37 15.75
CA ASP A 330 -12.38 -4.52 16.98
C ASP A 330 -12.63 -3.21 17.75
N ASP A 331 -12.21 -2.07 17.17
CA ASP A 331 -12.39 -0.76 17.78
C ASP A 331 -13.65 -0.05 17.25
N ASP A 332 -14.74 -0.28 17.91
CA ASP A 332 -16.01 0.35 17.60
C ASP A 332 -16.14 1.81 18.10
N ALA A 333 -15.18 2.30 18.87
CA ALA A 333 -15.14 3.67 19.33
C ALA A 333 -14.44 4.63 18.37
N ARG A 334 -13.33 4.20 17.76
CA ARG A 334 -12.48 5.01 16.89
C ARG A 334 -12.62 4.65 15.40
N ASP A 335 -13.28 3.51 15.08
CA ASP A 335 -13.52 3.02 13.74
C ASP A 335 -14.94 2.41 13.61
N HIS A 336 -15.41 2.14 12.39
CA HIS A 336 -16.72 1.52 12.10
C HIS A 336 -16.65 0.00 12.20
N ALA A 337 -16.17 -0.51 13.32
CA ALA A 337 -15.94 -1.92 13.55
C ALA A 337 -17.22 -2.69 13.93
N ASN A 338 -17.29 -3.96 13.55
CA ASN A 338 -18.15 -4.96 14.17
C ASN A 338 -17.34 -5.74 15.19
N ARG A 339 -17.34 -5.28 16.45
CA ARG A 339 -16.49 -5.80 17.51
C ARG A 339 -16.74 -7.28 17.79
N GLU A 340 -17.98 -7.72 17.83
CA GLU A 340 -18.33 -9.13 18.12
C GLU A 340 -17.75 -10.06 17.04
N LYS A 341 -17.97 -9.71 15.77
CA LYS A 341 -17.40 -10.44 14.63
C LYS A 341 -15.88 -10.44 14.68
N ALA A 342 -15.25 -9.30 14.97
CA ALA A 342 -13.79 -9.17 15.02
C ALA A 342 -13.17 -10.05 16.12
N LEU A 343 -13.75 -10.08 17.33
CA LEU A 343 -13.29 -10.93 18.43
C LEU A 343 -13.45 -12.43 18.11
N SER A 344 -14.55 -12.82 17.48
CA SER A 344 -14.76 -14.20 17.02
C SER A 344 -13.70 -14.61 15.98
N LEU A 345 -13.39 -13.75 15.02
CA LEU A 345 -12.31 -13.97 14.06
C LEU A 345 -10.95 -14.05 14.74
N GLY A 346 -10.67 -13.17 15.70
CA GLY A 346 -9.42 -13.19 16.46
C GLY A 346 -9.18 -14.51 17.20
N THR A 347 -10.24 -15.13 17.72
CA THR A 347 -10.15 -16.48 18.30
C THR A 347 -9.78 -17.51 17.26
N GLN A 348 -10.46 -17.52 16.12
CA GLN A 348 -10.18 -18.44 15.01
C GLN A 348 -8.74 -18.29 14.48
N TRP A 349 -8.24 -17.04 14.39
CA TRP A 349 -6.89 -16.79 13.90
C TRP A 349 -5.81 -17.29 14.86
N ARG A 350 -6.02 -17.14 16.20
CA ARG A 350 -5.11 -17.72 17.21
C ARG A 350 -5.10 -19.25 17.15
N GLU A 351 -6.26 -19.88 16.99
CA GLU A 351 -6.38 -21.33 16.81
C GLU A 351 -5.69 -21.82 15.54
N ALA A 352 -5.66 -20.99 14.48
CA ALA A 352 -4.93 -21.28 13.24
C ALA A 352 -3.40 -21.04 13.38
N GLY A 353 -2.91 -20.56 14.53
CA GLY A 353 -1.49 -20.32 14.77
C GLY A 353 -0.97 -18.95 14.31
N TYR A 354 -1.86 -18.00 14.03
CA TYR A 354 -1.48 -16.64 13.67
C TYR A 354 -1.41 -15.73 14.90
N HIS A 355 -0.48 -14.78 14.91
CA HIS A 355 -0.46 -13.70 15.89
C HIS A 355 -1.59 -12.72 15.57
N VAL A 356 -2.36 -12.33 16.59
CA VAL A 356 -3.50 -11.42 16.41
C VAL A 356 -3.16 -10.04 16.93
N ILE A 357 -3.39 -9.04 16.11
CA ILE A 357 -3.26 -7.60 16.41
C ILE A 357 -4.66 -7.04 16.63
N SER A 358 -4.93 -6.45 17.79
CA SER A 358 -6.18 -5.77 18.12
C SER A 358 -6.04 -4.27 17.85
N MET A 359 -6.88 -3.71 16.99
CA MET A 359 -6.88 -2.25 16.79
C MET A 359 -7.24 -1.49 18.06
N ARG A 360 -8.13 -2.06 18.87
CA ARG A 360 -8.61 -1.44 20.10
C ARG A 360 -7.58 -1.47 21.23
N ASP A 361 -6.98 -2.64 21.47
CA ASP A 361 -6.19 -2.88 22.67
C ASP A 361 -4.67 -2.64 22.41
N ASP A 362 -4.22 -2.79 21.16
CA ASP A 362 -2.80 -2.70 20.81
C ASP A 362 -2.42 -1.31 20.25
N PHE A 363 -3.37 -0.53 19.71
CA PHE A 363 -3.11 0.76 19.07
C PHE A 363 -3.45 1.96 19.96
N ARG A 364 -2.53 2.90 20.10
CA ARG A 364 -2.77 4.19 20.77
C ARG A 364 -3.65 5.12 19.91
N THR A 365 -3.50 5.05 18.60
CA THR A 365 -4.30 5.76 17.60
C THR A 365 -4.50 4.86 16.40
N ILE A 366 -5.55 5.07 15.60
CA ILE A 366 -5.74 4.36 14.33
C ILE A 366 -5.22 5.22 13.18
N TYR A 367 -5.82 6.39 12.97
CA TYR A 367 -5.56 7.26 11.81
C TYR A 367 -4.64 8.46 12.10
N GLY A 368 -4.24 8.66 13.36
CA GLY A 368 -3.46 9.80 13.81
C GLY A 368 -4.29 10.94 14.41
N GLU A 369 -3.62 12.07 14.64
CA GLU A 369 -4.25 13.24 15.25
C GLU A 369 -5.22 13.94 14.28
N GLY A 370 -6.33 14.45 14.80
CA GLY A 370 -7.29 15.24 14.03
C GLY A 370 -8.27 14.44 13.18
N VAL A 371 -8.21 13.10 13.22
CA VAL A 371 -9.22 12.23 12.59
C VAL A 371 -10.20 11.74 13.65
N GLU A 372 -11.48 12.02 13.44
CA GLU A 372 -12.56 11.62 14.33
C GLU A 372 -13.61 10.81 13.56
N LYS A 373 -14.07 9.71 14.17
CA LYS A 373 -15.20 8.94 13.66
C LYS A 373 -16.48 9.75 13.80
N THR A 374 -17.28 9.77 12.75
CA THR A 374 -18.63 10.37 12.72
C THR A 374 -19.64 9.36 12.18
N ASP A 375 -20.93 9.66 12.26
CA ASP A 375 -21.92 8.85 11.57
C ASP A 375 -21.77 8.95 10.04
N PHE A 376 -22.15 7.88 9.34
CA PHE A 376 -22.26 7.94 7.89
C PHE A 376 -23.35 8.91 7.44
N THR A 377 -23.09 9.64 6.37
CA THR A 377 -24.05 10.57 5.74
C THR A 377 -24.33 10.11 4.31
N PHE A 378 -25.61 9.86 3.96
CA PHE A 378 -26.04 9.34 2.65
C PHE A 378 -27.09 10.22 1.99
#